data_26f5f100b15435242624e7f6f533653d
#
_entry.id   26f5f100b15435242624e7f6f533653d
#
_cell.length_a   1.000
_cell.length_b   1.000
_cell.length_c   1.000
_cell.angle_alpha   90.00
_cell.angle_beta   90.00
_cell.angle_gamma   90.00
#
_symmetry.space_group_name_H-M   'P 1'
#
loop_
_entity.id
_entity.type
_entity.pdbx_description
1 polymer ?
#
loop_
_entity_poly.entity_id
_entity_poly.type
_entity_poly.pdbx_seq_one_letter_code
_entity_poly.pdbx_strand_id
1 'polypeptide(L)'
;TDRDNLEQYWNKFVEDVKCSGGGGADWGERTKFLNVFFEYADISQTISGITPSHLAYSSFVGYCNDERVNIGVLYDGWSDLNLIQRLWVMYHEFGHDVYKYEHSTDPADIMYPSSTRSDIDLNDFIRAKDRMFRRSFPGIRYISCPQTD
;
A
#
# COMPACT_ATOMS: atom_id res chain seq x y z
N THR A 1 -2.21 -14.68 8.99
CA THR A 1 -3.06 -13.49 8.77
C THR A 1 -4.33 -13.88 8.07
N ASP A 2 -5.46 -13.46 8.59
CA ASP A 2 -6.77 -13.72 7.98
C ASP A 2 -6.85 -12.96 6.64
N ARG A 3 -7.15 -13.70 5.56
CA ARG A 3 -7.20 -13.14 4.21
C ARG A 3 -8.07 -11.87 4.12
N ASP A 4 -9.22 -11.87 4.78
CA ASP A 4 -10.22 -10.82 4.64
C ASP A 4 -10.20 -9.81 5.80
N ASN A 5 -9.26 -9.92 6.71
CA ASN A 5 -9.11 -8.94 7.78
C ASN A 5 -8.02 -7.92 7.42
N LEU A 6 -8.42 -6.84 6.76
CA LEU A 6 -7.48 -5.83 6.25
C LEU A 6 -6.74 -5.09 7.36
N GLU A 7 -7.34 -4.94 8.54
CA GLU A 7 -6.68 -4.30 9.67
C GLU A 7 -5.43 -5.07 10.13
N GLN A 8 -5.42 -6.39 9.98
CA GLN A 8 -4.24 -7.19 10.34
C GLN A 8 -3.03 -6.84 9.46
N TYR A 9 -3.25 -6.51 8.19
CA TYR A 9 -2.17 -6.09 7.29
C TYR A 9 -1.60 -4.74 7.72
N TRP A 10 -2.46 -3.83 8.15
CA TRP A 10 -2.02 -2.56 8.71
C TRP A 10 -1.20 -2.75 9.98
N ASN A 11 -1.65 -3.57 10.91
CA ASN A 11 -0.95 -3.84 12.16
C ASN A 11 0.42 -4.45 11.89
N LYS A 12 0.50 -5.37 10.92
CA LYS A 12 1.77 -5.97 10.52
C LYS A 12 2.71 -4.93 9.92
N PHE A 13 2.20 -4.07 9.07
CA PHE A 13 2.99 -2.99 8.46
C PHE A 13 3.58 -2.06 9.54
N VAL A 14 2.76 -1.62 10.47
CA VAL A 14 3.19 -0.74 11.58
C VAL A 14 4.29 -1.40 12.39
N GLU A 15 4.13 -2.68 12.71
CA GLU A 15 5.13 -3.43 13.46
C GLU A 15 6.42 -3.59 12.68
N ASP A 16 6.33 -3.91 11.39
CA ASP A 16 7.50 -4.05 10.53
C ASP A 16 8.28 -2.74 10.42
N VAL A 17 7.60 -1.61 10.34
CA VAL A 17 8.26 -0.29 10.31
C VAL A 17 9.04 -0.05 11.59
N LYS A 18 8.47 -0.37 12.73
CA LYS A 18 9.15 -0.23 14.03
C LYS A 18 10.40 -1.12 14.09
N CYS A 19 10.28 -2.36 13.66
CA CYS A 19 11.38 -3.33 13.72
C CYS A 19 12.50 -3.00 12.74
N SER A 20 12.19 -2.37 11.61
CA SER A 20 13.19 -2.05 10.60
C SER A 20 14.07 -0.86 10.96
N GLY A 21 13.65 -0.04 11.91
CA GLY A 21 14.35 1.21 12.25
C GLY A 21 14.32 2.25 11.14
N GLY A 22 13.63 1.99 10.04
CA GLY A 22 13.66 2.84 8.85
C GLY A 22 12.65 3.97 8.81
N GLY A 23 11.72 4.00 9.75
CA GLY A 23 10.60 4.92 9.67
C GLY A 23 10.69 6.16 10.55
N GLY A 24 11.30 6.05 11.70
CA GLY A 24 11.40 7.15 12.65
C GLY A 24 10.08 7.65 13.23
N ALA A 25 8.94 7.21 12.71
CA ALA A 25 7.63 7.64 13.13
C ALA A 25 6.79 6.44 13.57
N ASP A 26 6.01 6.62 14.62
CA ASP A 26 5.05 5.61 15.04
C ASP A 26 3.73 5.81 14.27
N TRP A 27 3.58 5.10 13.16
CA TRP A 27 2.40 5.22 12.32
C TRP A 27 1.14 4.72 13.01
N GLY A 28 1.28 3.77 13.95
CA GLY A 28 0.15 3.28 14.73
C GLY A 28 -0.45 4.36 15.62
N GLU A 29 0.38 5.19 16.27
CA GLU A 29 -0.06 6.31 17.07
C GLU A 29 -0.46 7.51 16.24
N ARG A 30 0.23 7.75 15.15
CA ARG A 30 0.02 8.90 14.27
C ARG A 30 -1.28 8.82 13.49
N THR A 31 -1.66 7.61 13.07
CA THR A 31 -2.87 7.41 12.28
C THR A 31 -4.10 7.42 13.18
N LYS A 32 -4.92 8.45 13.04
CA LYS A 32 -6.17 8.62 13.79
C LYS A 32 -7.38 8.05 13.08
N PHE A 33 -7.34 8.00 11.75
CA PHE A 33 -8.45 7.57 10.90
C PHE A 33 -7.96 6.50 9.93
N LEU A 34 -8.12 5.24 10.32
CA LEU A 34 -7.80 4.10 9.48
C LEU A 34 -9.06 3.64 8.77
N ASN A 35 -9.10 3.82 7.47
CA ASN A 35 -10.22 3.39 6.65
C ASN A 35 -9.68 2.49 5.53
N VAL A 36 -9.61 1.20 5.79
CA VAL A 36 -9.19 0.19 4.82
C VAL A 36 -10.36 -0.77 4.64
N PHE A 37 -10.89 -0.85 3.42
CA PHE A 37 -12.17 -1.51 3.18
C PHE A 37 -12.17 -2.23 1.84
N PHE A 38 -13.11 -3.17 1.67
CA PHE A 38 -13.32 -3.87 0.41
C PHE A 38 -14.37 -3.17 -0.45
N GLU A 39 -14.06 -3.08 -1.74
CA GLU A 39 -15.01 -2.74 -2.78
C GLU A 39 -15.49 -4.03 -3.42
N TYR A 40 -16.78 -4.32 -3.31
CA TYR A 40 -17.39 -5.55 -3.84
C TYR A 40 -18.03 -5.35 -5.20
N ALA A 41 -18.38 -4.13 -5.53
CA ALA A 41 -18.98 -3.78 -6.81
C ALA A 41 -17.94 -3.22 -7.78
N ASP A 42 -18.28 -3.20 -9.07
CA ASP A 42 -17.46 -2.52 -10.07
C ASP A 42 -17.55 -1.00 -9.85
N ILE A 43 -16.45 -0.39 -9.46
CA ILE A 43 -16.34 1.04 -9.18
C ILE A 43 -15.68 1.82 -10.32
N SER A 44 -15.41 1.17 -11.45
CA SER A 44 -14.69 1.81 -12.55
C SER A 44 -15.42 3.03 -13.11
N GLN A 45 -16.75 3.11 -12.94
CA GLN A 45 -17.55 4.24 -13.37
C GLN A 45 -17.72 5.33 -12.29
N THR A 46 -17.38 5.03 -11.05
CA THR A 46 -17.54 5.95 -9.92
C THR A 46 -16.26 6.66 -9.52
N ILE A 47 -15.12 6.01 -9.72
CA ILE A 47 -13.81 6.56 -9.36
C ILE A 47 -12.98 6.67 -10.63
N SER A 48 -12.61 7.90 -10.98
CA SER A 48 -11.80 8.17 -12.16
C SER A 48 -10.42 7.52 -12.05
N GLY A 49 -9.98 6.88 -13.13
CA GLY A 49 -8.67 6.23 -13.20
C GLY A 49 -8.63 4.81 -12.65
N ILE A 50 -9.73 4.31 -12.08
CA ILE A 50 -9.81 2.93 -11.58
C ILE A 50 -10.48 2.07 -12.64
N THR A 51 -9.85 0.93 -12.95
CA THR A 51 -10.38 -0.08 -13.85
C THR A 51 -10.58 -1.40 -13.10
N PRO A 52 -11.36 -2.35 -13.65
CA PRO A 52 -11.54 -3.66 -12.98
C PRO A 52 -10.26 -4.46 -12.80
N SER A 53 -9.19 -4.13 -13.51
CA SER A 53 -7.89 -4.78 -13.35
C SER A 53 -7.07 -4.26 -12.17
N HIS A 54 -7.46 -3.15 -11.56
CA HIS A 54 -6.83 -2.66 -10.35
C HIS A 54 -7.15 -3.59 -9.17
N LEU A 55 -6.17 -3.81 -8.29
CA LEU A 55 -6.36 -4.61 -7.08
C LEU A 55 -6.73 -3.76 -5.87
N ALA A 56 -6.23 -2.53 -5.84
CA ALA A 56 -6.48 -1.60 -4.75
C ALA A 56 -6.15 -0.18 -5.19
N TYR A 57 -6.55 0.77 -4.36
CA TYR A 57 -6.22 2.18 -4.58
C TYR A 57 -6.07 2.90 -3.25
N SER A 58 -5.20 3.91 -3.23
CA SER A 58 -5.08 4.85 -2.11
C SER A 58 -5.79 6.14 -2.45
N SER A 59 -6.50 6.70 -1.49
CA SER A 59 -7.18 7.98 -1.62
C SER A 59 -6.59 8.97 -0.63
N PHE A 60 -6.24 10.16 -1.12
CA PHE A 60 -5.62 11.21 -0.31
C PHE A 60 -6.68 12.21 0.15
N VAL A 61 -7.61 11.72 0.95
CA VAL A 61 -8.67 12.54 1.53
C VAL A 61 -8.04 13.57 2.46
N GLY A 62 -8.44 14.83 2.32
CA GLY A 62 -7.89 15.90 3.15
C GLY A 62 -6.50 16.33 2.75
N TYR A 63 -6.16 16.23 1.45
CA TYR A 63 -4.91 16.71 0.89
C TYR A 63 -3.67 16.11 1.57
N CYS A 64 -3.57 14.79 1.54
CA CYS A 64 -2.43 14.07 2.14
C CYS A 64 -2.34 14.22 3.66
N ASN A 65 -3.46 14.20 4.32
CA ASN A 65 -3.51 14.26 5.78
C ASN A 65 -2.75 13.09 6.39
N ASP A 66 -1.72 13.38 7.18
CA ASP A 66 -0.85 12.39 7.81
C ASP A 66 -1.57 11.51 8.84
N GLU A 67 -2.69 11.98 9.37
CA GLU A 67 -3.47 11.23 10.37
C GLU A 67 -4.45 10.25 9.74
N ARG A 68 -4.59 10.24 8.43
CA ARG A 68 -5.61 9.46 7.73
C ARG A 68 -4.98 8.51 6.73
N VAL A 69 -5.42 7.24 6.80
CA VAL A 69 -5.13 6.22 5.79
C VAL A 69 -6.45 5.79 5.18
N ASN A 70 -6.57 5.87 3.87
CA ASN A 70 -7.80 5.55 3.17
C ASN A 70 -7.50 4.72 1.92
N ILE A 71 -7.79 3.41 2.00
CA ILE A 71 -7.45 2.44 0.98
C ILE A 71 -8.67 1.58 0.68
N GLY A 72 -9.04 1.51 -0.60
CA GLY A 72 -10.05 0.59 -1.09
C GLY A 72 -9.39 -0.61 -1.77
N VAL A 73 -9.86 -1.80 -1.47
CA VAL A 73 -9.35 -3.06 -2.03
C VAL A 73 -10.46 -3.71 -2.85
N LEU A 74 -10.18 -4.02 -4.12
CA LEU A 74 -11.13 -4.65 -5.02
C LEU A 74 -11.18 -6.15 -4.71
N TYR A 75 -12.30 -6.60 -4.16
CA TYR A 75 -12.44 -7.94 -3.59
C TYR A 75 -12.28 -9.06 -4.62
N ASP A 76 -12.81 -8.89 -5.82
CA ASP A 76 -12.76 -9.93 -6.85
C ASP A 76 -11.31 -10.35 -7.16
N GLY A 77 -10.43 -9.39 -7.39
CA GLY A 77 -9.01 -9.68 -7.61
C GLY A 77 -8.31 -10.18 -6.36
N TRP A 78 -8.64 -9.58 -5.21
CA TRP A 78 -8.05 -9.92 -3.92
C TRP A 78 -8.28 -11.39 -3.54
N SER A 79 -9.47 -11.90 -3.80
CA SER A 79 -9.83 -13.26 -3.38
C SER A 79 -8.99 -14.34 -4.04
N ASP A 80 -8.38 -14.05 -5.19
CA ASP A 80 -7.54 -14.97 -5.94
C ASP A 80 -6.06 -14.91 -5.55
N LEU A 81 -5.67 -13.95 -4.71
CA LEU A 81 -4.26 -13.76 -4.34
C LEU A 81 -3.83 -14.71 -3.22
N ASN A 82 -2.56 -15.12 -3.26
CA ASN A 82 -1.93 -15.80 -2.12
C ASN A 82 -1.47 -14.78 -1.07
N LEU A 83 -0.98 -15.27 0.07
CA LEU A 83 -0.58 -14.39 1.17
C LEU A 83 0.51 -13.38 0.77
N ILE A 84 1.51 -13.82 0.03
CA ILE A 84 2.63 -12.94 -0.36
C ILE A 84 2.12 -11.85 -1.31
N GLN A 85 1.28 -12.20 -2.27
CA GLN A 85 0.67 -11.22 -3.17
C GLN A 85 -0.19 -10.22 -2.42
N ARG A 86 -0.98 -10.68 -1.42
CA ARG A 86 -1.79 -9.78 -0.60
C ARG A 86 -0.95 -8.82 0.22
N LEU A 87 0.12 -9.31 0.84
CA LEU A 87 1.06 -8.46 1.57
C LEU A 87 1.70 -7.42 0.65
N TRP A 88 2.09 -7.85 -0.55
CA TRP A 88 2.69 -6.95 -1.55
C TRP A 88 1.74 -5.82 -1.92
N VAL A 89 0.49 -6.16 -2.25
CA VAL A 89 -0.53 -5.16 -2.60
C VAL A 89 -0.77 -4.18 -1.46
N MET A 90 -0.96 -4.69 -0.25
CA MET A 90 -1.24 -3.82 0.89
C MET A 90 -0.05 -2.92 1.24
N TYR A 91 1.16 -3.44 1.21
CA TYR A 91 2.36 -2.63 1.46
C TYR A 91 2.58 -1.59 0.35
N HIS A 92 2.23 -1.94 -0.89
CA HIS A 92 2.23 -0.99 -2.00
C HIS A 92 1.30 0.20 -1.70
N GLU A 93 0.07 -0.07 -1.28
CA GLU A 93 -0.90 0.97 -0.96
C GLU A 93 -0.49 1.77 0.28
N PHE A 94 0.05 1.12 1.31
CA PHE A 94 0.59 1.83 2.46
C PHE A 94 1.79 2.71 2.06
N GLY A 95 2.60 2.26 1.13
CA GLY A 95 3.69 3.07 0.59
C GLY A 95 3.20 4.36 -0.05
N HIS A 96 2.11 4.30 -0.81
CA HIS A 96 1.48 5.50 -1.35
C HIS A 96 0.91 6.39 -0.24
N ASP A 97 0.14 5.81 0.66
CA ASP A 97 -0.65 6.59 1.62
C ASP A 97 0.21 7.14 2.75
N VAL A 98 1.13 6.35 3.27
CA VAL A 98 1.94 6.71 4.45
C VAL A 98 3.21 7.44 4.04
N TYR A 99 4.00 6.87 3.13
CA TYR A 99 5.28 7.44 2.70
C TYR A 99 5.13 8.43 1.54
N LYS A 100 3.97 8.47 0.91
CA LYS A 100 3.72 9.29 -0.27
C LYS A 100 4.62 8.94 -1.46
N TYR A 101 5.03 7.69 -1.56
CA TYR A 101 5.82 7.22 -2.70
C TYR A 101 4.99 7.22 -3.98
N GLU A 102 5.60 7.63 -5.09
CA GLU A 102 5.12 7.32 -6.43
C GLU A 102 5.57 5.92 -6.83
N HIS A 103 5.15 5.45 -8.00
CA HIS A 103 5.53 4.14 -8.51
C HIS A 103 7.04 4.06 -8.77
N SER A 104 7.62 2.90 -8.45
CA SER A 104 8.98 2.55 -8.82
C SER A 104 9.04 2.08 -10.27
N THR A 105 10.21 2.17 -10.87
CA THR A 105 10.47 1.65 -12.22
C THR A 105 11.04 0.24 -12.23
N ASP A 106 11.34 -0.35 -11.07
CA ASP A 106 11.92 -1.68 -10.95
C ASP A 106 10.84 -2.68 -10.47
N PRO A 107 10.57 -3.76 -11.25
CA PRO A 107 9.59 -4.77 -10.85
C PRO A 107 9.91 -5.47 -9.52
N ALA A 108 11.15 -5.42 -9.05
CA ALA A 108 11.52 -6.01 -7.77
C ALA A 108 11.06 -5.18 -6.57
N ASP A 109 10.63 -3.93 -6.78
CA ASP A 109 10.19 -3.05 -5.70
C ASP A 109 8.70 -3.16 -5.45
N ILE A 110 8.31 -3.00 -4.18
CA ILE A 110 6.89 -3.01 -3.78
C ILE A 110 6.11 -1.89 -4.48
N MET A 111 6.75 -0.75 -4.74
CA MET A 111 6.09 0.38 -5.37
C MET A 111 5.95 0.28 -6.89
N TYR A 112 6.37 -0.81 -7.50
CA TYR A 112 6.14 -1.05 -8.92
C TYR A 112 4.64 -1.33 -9.18
N PRO A 113 4.05 -0.76 -10.25
CA PRO A 113 2.58 -0.78 -10.41
C PRO A 113 1.97 -2.14 -10.79
N SER A 114 2.78 -3.15 -11.13
CA SER A 114 2.30 -4.49 -11.48
C SER A 114 2.71 -5.49 -10.40
N SER A 115 1.94 -5.54 -9.32
CA SER A 115 2.28 -6.33 -8.13
C SER A 115 1.60 -7.70 -8.09
N THR A 116 1.09 -8.19 -9.23
CA THR A 116 0.28 -9.41 -9.27
C THR A 116 1.01 -10.66 -9.72
N ARG A 117 2.33 -10.60 -9.86
CA ARG A 117 3.10 -11.76 -10.32
C ARG A 117 2.92 -12.93 -9.36
N SER A 118 2.57 -14.09 -9.90
CA SER A 118 2.38 -15.31 -9.12
C SER A 118 3.69 -15.95 -8.66
N ASP A 119 4.82 -15.52 -9.20
CA ASP A 119 6.15 -16.04 -8.91
C ASP A 119 6.86 -15.33 -7.78
N ILE A 120 6.23 -14.35 -7.13
CA ILE A 120 6.79 -13.64 -5.99
C ILE A 120 6.81 -14.58 -4.78
N ASP A 121 7.98 -14.77 -4.19
CA ASP A 121 8.12 -15.57 -2.97
C ASP A 121 8.37 -14.70 -1.73
N LEU A 122 8.45 -15.34 -0.56
CA LEU A 122 8.67 -14.64 0.68
C LEU A 122 10.00 -13.88 0.71
N ASN A 123 11.05 -14.45 0.12
CA ASN A 123 12.36 -13.79 0.07
C ASN A 123 12.33 -12.53 -0.78
N ASP A 124 11.60 -12.57 -1.90
CA ASP A 124 11.39 -11.39 -2.73
C ASP A 124 10.70 -10.28 -1.95
N PHE A 125 9.67 -10.64 -1.18
CA PHE A 125 8.94 -9.69 -0.35
C PHE A 125 9.81 -9.09 0.75
N ILE A 126 10.58 -9.92 1.45
CA ILE A 126 11.48 -9.44 2.52
C ILE A 126 12.49 -8.44 1.97
N ARG A 127 13.10 -8.72 0.82
CA ARG A 127 14.06 -7.81 0.21
C ARG A 127 13.41 -6.51 -0.26
N ALA A 128 12.25 -6.61 -0.88
CA ALA A 128 11.52 -5.43 -1.38
C ALA A 128 11.04 -4.55 -0.21
N LYS A 129 10.53 -5.17 0.84
CA LYS A 129 10.10 -4.49 2.06
C LYS A 129 11.26 -3.73 2.71
N ASP A 130 12.43 -4.36 2.81
CA ASP A 130 13.61 -3.73 3.38
C ASP A 130 14.01 -2.49 2.58
N ARG A 131 14.05 -2.58 1.26
CA ARG A 131 14.37 -1.42 0.41
C ARG A 131 13.35 -0.29 0.58
N MET A 132 12.07 -0.64 0.68
CA MET A 132 11.01 0.35 0.87
C MET A 132 11.17 1.11 2.18
N PHE A 133 11.42 0.41 3.28
CA PHE A 133 11.55 1.04 4.59
C PHE A 133 12.84 1.84 4.73
N ARG A 134 13.91 1.42 4.06
CA ARG A 134 15.18 2.15 4.03
C ARG A 134 15.21 3.26 2.99
N ARG A 135 14.13 3.40 2.20
CA ARG A 135 14.04 4.39 1.12
C ARG A 135 15.19 4.28 0.13
N SER A 136 15.52 3.04 -0.27
CA SER A 136 16.69 2.73 -1.11
C SER A 136 16.37 2.12 -2.46
N PHE A 137 15.11 2.20 -2.94
CA PHE A 137 14.79 1.71 -4.27
C PHE A 137 15.13 2.77 -5.34
N PRO A 138 15.45 2.33 -6.59
CA PRO A 138 15.86 3.26 -7.64
C PRO A 138 14.76 4.24 -8.03
N GLY A 139 15.15 5.50 -8.29
CA GLY A 139 14.24 6.51 -8.80
C GLY A 139 13.15 6.90 -7.83
N ILE A 140 13.43 6.93 -6.54
CA ILE A 140 12.46 7.34 -5.52
C ILE A 140 11.89 8.71 -5.86
N ARG A 141 10.56 8.77 -5.95
CA ARG A 141 9.83 10.02 -6.10
C ARG A 141 8.65 10.02 -5.14
N TYR A 142 8.22 11.21 -4.76
CA TYR A 142 7.13 11.40 -3.81
C TYR A 142 5.94 12.08 -4.48
N ILE A 143 4.74 11.66 -4.08
CA ILE A 143 3.51 12.29 -4.53
C ILE A 143 3.47 13.71 -4.01
N SER A 144 3.21 14.67 -4.90
CA SER A 144 2.98 16.05 -4.49
C SER A 144 1.55 16.18 -3.99
N CYS A 145 1.41 16.52 -2.72
CA CYS A 145 0.10 16.80 -2.16
C CYS A 145 -0.35 18.19 -2.57
N PRO A 146 -1.65 18.39 -2.90
CA PRO A 146 -2.15 19.72 -3.18
C PRO A 146 -1.89 20.67 -2.02
N GLN A 147 -1.47 21.89 -2.34
CA GLN A 147 -1.29 22.94 -1.34
C GLN A 147 -2.67 23.43 -0.87
N THR A 148 -2.84 23.54 0.45
CA THR A 148 -4.01 24.21 1.01
C THR A 148 -3.66 25.67 1.24
N ASP A 149 -4.43 26.53 0.67
CA ASP A 149 -4.25 27.96 0.88
C ASP A 149 -4.79 28.38 2.25
#